data_ded809718bb243dd706dc02fd3a2313c
#
_entry.id   ded809718bb243dd706dc02fd3a2313c
#
_cell.length_a   1.000
_cell.length_b   1.000
_cell.length_c   1.000
_cell.angle_alpha   90.00
_cell.angle_beta   90.00
_cell.angle_gamma   90.00
#
_symmetry.space_group_name_H-M   'P 1'
#
loop_
_entity.id
_entity.type
_entity.pdbx_description
1 polymer ?
#
loop_
_entity_poly.entity_id
_entity_poly.type
_entity_poly.pdbx_seq_one_letter_code
_entity_poly.pdbx_strand_id
1 'polypeptide(L)'
;MLAAFTALGAIFSGVAALGMVVAVRWQTKFGRRLTLESMSSQAAVERELQLESQRCEVWTAFLRASDAFVDAVWRLREVDSRSRAEELRARYQALMEACSGLRLLGPDVVVRHAEAVWERCACMERYAVRRAVVRSALDALERRWCPGNAERCEERCGVSDAHSCAWLAHVMLEGWGNRDDDDRPEDLDHLEYLIRESSVLAGDGAAAESGVLTEDDLHWLLAVVGNPVSWDLLVAEDRWLRPRTGYDESRGAFVSSVRTFLVGTGGAATEF
;
A
#
# COMPACT_ATOMS: atom_id res chain seq x y z
N MET A 1 -68.58 30.67 -66.80
CA MET A 1 -67.13 30.57 -66.66
C MET A 1 -66.58 30.90 -65.28
N LEU A 2 -67.22 31.75 -64.48
CA LEU A 2 -66.72 32.08 -63.13
C LEU A 2 -66.71 30.90 -62.10
N ALA A 3 -67.65 29.96 -62.17
CA ALA A 3 -67.74 28.82 -61.24
C ALA A 3 -66.60 27.78 -61.39
N ALA A 4 -65.93 27.71 -62.52
CA ALA A 4 -64.82 26.77 -62.77
C ALA A 4 -63.50 27.27 -62.17
N PHE A 5 -63.29 28.58 -62.09
CA PHE A 5 -62.11 29.14 -61.50
C PHE A 5 -62.05 29.08 -59.94
N THR A 6 -63.26 29.14 -59.33
CA THR A 6 -63.36 29.01 -57.86
C THR A 6 -63.09 27.58 -57.39
N ALA A 7 -63.54 26.58 -58.15
CA ALA A 7 -63.29 25.15 -57.83
C ALA A 7 -61.76 24.79 -57.95
N LEU A 8 -61.08 25.30 -58.97
CA LEU A 8 -59.63 25.10 -59.12
C LEU A 8 -58.81 25.76 -57.99
N GLY A 9 -59.21 26.95 -57.55
CA GLY A 9 -58.53 27.64 -56.44
C GLY A 9 -58.64 26.87 -55.09
N ALA A 10 -59.82 26.23 -54.83
CA ALA A 10 -60.06 25.45 -53.62
C ALA A 10 -59.24 24.15 -53.59
N ILE A 11 -59.08 23.51 -54.76
CA ILE A 11 -58.22 22.30 -54.85
C ILE A 11 -56.77 22.61 -54.65
N PHE A 12 -56.27 23.71 -55.21
CA PHE A 12 -54.85 24.12 -55.02
C PHE A 12 -54.61 24.55 -53.58
N SER A 13 -55.51 25.21 -52.90
CA SER A 13 -55.38 25.55 -51.48
C SER A 13 -55.38 24.29 -50.58
N GLY A 14 -56.20 23.27 -50.90
CA GLY A 14 -56.22 22.02 -50.14
C GLY A 14 -54.97 21.20 -50.29
N VAL A 15 -54.40 21.13 -51.48
CA VAL A 15 -53.12 20.42 -51.73
C VAL A 15 -51.94 21.16 -51.05
N ALA A 16 -51.90 22.47 -51.06
CA ALA A 16 -50.89 23.25 -50.36
C ALA A 16 -50.97 23.09 -48.83
N ALA A 17 -52.14 23.05 -48.26
CA ALA A 17 -52.41 22.81 -46.85
C ALA A 17 -52.00 21.39 -46.42
N LEU A 18 -52.30 20.37 -47.22
CA LEU A 18 -51.86 18.97 -46.99
C LEU A 18 -50.32 18.86 -47.08
N GLY A 19 -49.71 19.52 -48.06
CA GLY A 19 -48.25 19.57 -48.22
C GLY A 19 -47.55 20.18 -46.98
N MET A 20 -48.10 21.26 -46.43
CA MET A 20 -47.56 21.87 -45.20
C MET A 20 -47.71 20.94 -43.98
N VAL A 21 -48.84 20.27 -43.81
CA VAL A 21 -49.04 19.35 -42.68
C VAL A 21 -48.07 18.17 -42.76
N VAL A 22 -47.83 17.64 -43.96
CA VAL A 22 -46.86 16.57 -44.17
C VAL A 22 -45.44 17.07 -43.90
N ALA A 23 -45.05 18.26 -44.39
CA ALA A 23 -43.76 18.83 -44.15
C ALA A 23 -43.48 19.14 -42.67
N VAL A 24 -44.46 19.67 -41.94
CA VAL A 24 -44.36 19.91 -40.49
C VAL A 24 -44.27 18.58 -39.71
N ARG A 25 -45.03 17.54 -40.10
CA ARG A 25 -44.87 16.21 -39.49
C ARG A 25 -43.52 15.57 -39.76
N TRP A 26 -42.97 15.77 -40.94
CA TRP A 26 -41.61 15.29 -41.29
C TRP A 26 -40.56 16.07 -40.51
N GLN A 27 -40.63 17.38 -40.44
CA GLN A 27 -39.70 18.21 -39.64
C GLN A 27 -39.75 17.88 -38.16
N THR A 28 -40.97 17.65 -37.59
CA THR A 28 -41.07 17.26 -36.18
C THR A 28 -40.56 15.85 -35.92
N LYS A 29 -40.72 14.91 -36.83
CA LYS A 29 -40.12 13.55 -36.69
C LYS A 29 -38.63 13.58 -36.87
N PHE A 30 -38.10 14.32 -37.82
CA PHE A 30 -36.64 14.48 -38.03
C PHE A 30 -35.98 15.25 -36.89
N GLY A 31 -36.58 16.34 -36.44
CA GLY A 31 -36.12 17.11 -35.30
C GLY A 31 -36.09 16.28 -34.01
N ARG A 32 -37.12 15.48 -33.74
CA ARG A 32 -37.13 14.56 -32.58
C ARG A 32 -36.07 13.46 -32.66
N ARG A 33 -35.78 12.90 -33.85
CA ARG A 33 -34.68 11.92 -34.00
C ARG A 33 -33.33 12.54 -33.76
N LEU A 34 -33.04 13.68 -34.36
CA LEU A 34 -31.78 14.41 -34.16
C LEU A 34 -31.58 14.84 -32.70
N THR A 35 -32.68 15.27 -32.04
CA THR A 35 -32.59 15.64 -30.60
C THR A 35 -32.39 14.40 -29.72
N LEU A 36 -33.01 13.28 -30.01
CA LEU A 36 -32.78 12.02 -29.26
C LEU A 36 -31.38 11.45 -29.49
N GLU A 37 -30.89 11.52 -30.73
CA GLU A 37 -29.50 11.09 -31.03
C GLU A 37 -28.47 12.00 -30.36
N SER A 38 -28.69 13.32 -30.37
CA SER A 38 -27.80 14.27 -29.69
C SER A 38 -27.86 14.10 -28.15
N MET A 39 -29.05 13.86 -27.58
CA MET A 39 -29.18 13.59 -26.14
C MET A 39 -28.56 12.24 -25.74
N SER A 40 -28.66 11.22 -26.59
CA SER A 40 -28.03 9.93 -26.32
C SER A 40 -26.50 10.01 -26.41
N SER A 41 -25.99 10.77 -27.37
CA SER A 41 -24.51 10.99 -27.47
C SER A 41 -23.98 11.85 -26.33
N GLN A 42 -24.71 12.89 -25.92
CA GLN A 42 -24.33 13.69 -24.74
C GLN A 42 -24.35 12.85 -23.46
N ALA A 43 -25.40 12.04 -23.26
CA ALA A 43 -25.46 11.14 -22.09
C ALA A 43 -24.37 10.08 -22.10
N ALA A 44 -23.91 9.63 -23.27
CA ALA A 44 -22.78 8.72 -23.39
C ALA A 44 -21.46 9.39 -22.99
N VAL A 45 -21.20 10.61 -23.51
CA VAL A 45 -20.03 11.41 -23.16
C VAL A 45 -20.01 11.77 -21.67
N GLU A 46 -21.14 12.17 -21.10
CA GLU A 46 -21.23 12.47 -19.67
C GLU A 46 -20.94 11.23 -18.80
N ARG A 47 -21.42 10.05 -19.20
CA ARG A 47 -21.10 8.79 -18.49
C ARG A 47 -19.62 8.45 -18.58
N GLU A 48 -19.01 8.67 -19.72
CA GLU A 48 -17.57 8.40 -19.91
C GLU A 48 -16.71 9.35 -19.07
N LEU A 49 -17.02 10.64 -19.08
CA LEU A 49 -16.37 11.62 -18.21
C LEU A 49 -16.55 11.31 -16.72
N GLN A 50 -17.74 10.87 -16.33
CA GLN A 50 -18.00 10.46 -14.96
C GLN A 50 -17.21 9.22 -14.57
N LEU A 51 -17.08 8.23 -15.46
CA LEU A 51 -16.25 7.04 -15.26
C LEU A 51 -14.77 7.39 -15.16
N GLU A 52 -14.27 8.29 -16.00
CA GLU A 52 -12.89 8.76 -15.92
C GLU A 52 -12.61 9.50 -14.62
N SER A 53 -13.54 10.36 -14.18
CA SER A 53 -13.42 11.03 -12.87
C SER A 53 -13.35 10.02 -11.72
N GLN A 54 -14.24 9.03 -11.71
CA GLN A 54 -14.24 7.98 -10.70
C GLN A 54 -12.95 7.16 -10.72
N ARG A 55 -12.41 6.84 -11.90
CA ARG A 55 -11.11 6.16 -12.04
C ARG A 55 -9.98 7.00 -11.45
N CYS A 56 -9.92 8.28 -11.79
CA CYS A 56 -8.91 9.19 -11.24
C CYS A 56 -8.97 9.29 -9.71
N GLU A 57 -10.16 9.34 -9.13
CA GLU A 57 -10.37 9.34 -7.69
C GLU A 57 -9.83 8.04 -7.05
N VAL A 58 -10.16 6.88 -7.61
CA VAL A 58 -9.71 5.58 -7.13
C VAL A 58 -8.18 5.42 -7.25
N TRP A 59 -7.58 5.86 -8.36
CA TRP A 59 -6.12 5.83 -8.53
C TRP A 59 -5.40 6.74 -7.54
N THR A 60 -5.95 7.92 -7.31
CA THR A 60 -5.41 8.87 -6.34
C THR A 60 -5.55 8.33 -4.90
N ALA A 61 -6.68 7.73 -4.58
CA ALA A 61 -6.91 7.09 -3.28
C ALA A 61 -5.92 5.94 -3.04
N PHE A 62 -5.68 5.10 -4.06
CA PHE A 62 -4.72 4.01 -3.98
C PHE A 62 -3.29 4.52 -3.73
N LEU A 63 -2.84 5.53 -4.49
CA LEU A 63 -1.51 6.12 -4.28
C LEU A 63 -1.36 6.72 -2.88
N ARG A 64 -2.37 7.46 -2.40
CA ARG A 64 -2.34 8.03 -1.05
C ARG A 64 -2.32 6.95 0.03
N ALA A 65 -3.09 5.89 -0.13
CA ALA A 65 -3.13 4.78 0.81
C ALA A 65 -1.80 4.02 0.83
N SER A 66 -1.19 3.75 -0.34
CA SER A 66 0.10 3.08 -0.44
C SER A 66 1.24 3.92 0.14
N ASP A 67 1.30 5.22 -0.18
CA ASP A 67 2.31 6.13 0.38
C ASP A 67 2.17 6.23 1.91
N ALA A 68 0.93 6.39 2.43
CA ALA A 68 0.68 6.46 3.87
C ALA A 68 1.02 5.15 4.60
N PHE A 69 0.78 4.00 3.96
CA PHE A 69 1.16 2.70 4.50
C PHE A 69 2.68 2.55 4.57
N VAL A 70 3.38 2.85 3.47
CA VAL A 70 4.84 2.77 3.40
C VAL A 70 5.51 3.71 4.42
N ASP A 71 4.97 4.92 4.60
CA ASP A 71 5.50 5.85 5.61
C ASP A 71 5.26 5.35 7.04
N ALA A 72 4.14 4.68 7.32
CA ALA A 72 3.89 4.05 8.61
C ALA A 72 4.85 2.87 8.87
N VAL A 73 5.03 2.01 7.86
CA VAL A 73 5.99 0.90 7.90
C VAL A 73 7.42 1.40 8.09
N TRP A 74 7.80 2.49 7.41
CA TRP A 74 9.14 3.08 7.54
C TRP A 74 9.41 3.64 8.92
N ARG A 75 8.39 4.23 9.55
CA ARG A 75 8.47 4.71 10.94
C ARG A 75 8.56 3.58 11.96
N LEU A 76 7.96 2.42 11.68
CA LEU A 76 8.09 1.24 12.54
C LEU A 76 9.56 0.78 12.71
N ARG A 77 10.42 1.11 11.75
CA ARG A 77 11.86 0.86 11.80
C ARG A 77 12.55 1.54 12.99
N GLU A 78 12.07 2.70 13.41
CA GLU A 78 12.76 3.61 14.31
C GLU A 78 12.20 3.63 15.74
N VAL A 79 11.04 3.01 16.00
CA VAL A 79 10.32 3.14 17.27
C VAL A 79 9.64 1.83 17.68
N ASP A 80 9.44 1.68 18.98
CA ASP A 80 8.76 0.56 19.63
C ASP A 80 7.52 0.08 18.87
N SER A 81 7.53 -1.20 18.49
CA SER A 81 6.59 -1.80 17.55
C SER A 81 5.16 -1.93 18.09
N ARG A 82 4.98 -2.02 19.42
CA ARG A 82 3.67 -2.28 20.03
C ARG A 82 2.72 -1.11 19.92
N SER A 83 3.20 0.11 20.15
CA SER A 83 2.36 1.32 20.12
C SER A 83 1.83 1.66 18.72
N ARG A 84 2.39 1.05 17.67
CA ARG A 84 2.05 1.36 16.27
C ARG A 84 1.39 0.22 15.50
N ALA A 85 1.22 -0.94 16.12
CA ALA A 85 0.57 -2.08 15.46
C ALA A 85 -0.86 -1.77 15.01
N GLU A 86 -1.59 -0.97 15.79
CA GLU A 86 -2.95 -0.54 15.44
C GLU A 86 -2.95 0.47 14.29
N GLU A 87 -2.03 1.44 14.30
CA GLU A 87 -1.87 2.38 13.18
C GLU A 87 -1.53 1.64 11.88
N LEU A 88 -0.58 0.73 11.93
CA LEU A 88 -0.18 -0.07 10.79
C LEU A 88 -1.34 -0.90 10.24
N ARG A 89 -2.11 -1.54 11.12
CA ARG A 89 -3.30 -2.31 10.74
C ARG A 89 -4.36 -1.44 10.07
N ALA A 90 -4.63 -0.25 10.59
CA ALA A 90 -5.58 0.68 9.99
C ALA A 90 -5.11 1.16 8.60
N ARG A 91 -3.81 1.45 8.43
CA ARG A 91 -3.23 1.83 7.13
C ARG A 91 -3.28 0.68 6.13
N TYR A 92 -3.02 -0.55 6.59
CA TYR A 92 -3.15 -1.73 5.74
C TYR A 92 -4.59 -1.96 5.25
N GLN A 93 -5.57 -1.80 6.13
CA GLN A 93 -6.98 -1.88 5.74
C GLN A 93 -7.35 -0.83 4.69
N ALA A 94 -6.95 0.43 4.88
CA ALA A 94 -7.17 1.49 3.91
C ALA A 94 -6.53 1.18 2.54
N LEU A 95 -5.33 0.60 2.52
CA LEU A 95 -4.67 0.15 1.29
C LEU A 95 -5.44 -0.98 0.61
N MET A 96 -5.95 -1.95 1.37
CA MET A 96 -6.76 -3.07 0.85
C MET A 96 -8.07 -2.59 0.24
N GLU A 97 -8.75 -1.65 0.87
CA GLU A 97 -9.98 -1.04 0.36
C GLU A 97 -9.72 -0.27 -0.94
N ALA A 98 -8.66 0.54 -0.99
CA ALA A 98 -8.27 1.27 -2.18
C ALA A 98 -7.89 0.34 -3.35
N CYS A 99 -7.17 -0.75 -3.06
CA CYS A 99 -6.84 -1.78 -4.05
C CYS A 99 -8.08 -2.47 -4.60
N SER A 100 -9.06 -2.77 -3.75
CA SER A 100 -10.33 -3.37 -4.15
C SER A 100 -11.14 -2.45 -5.06
N GLY A 101 -11.21 -1.17 -4.74
CA GLY A 101 -11.85 -0.15 -5.60
C GLY A 101 -11.18 -0.05 -6.97
N LEU A 102 -9.84 -0.14 -6.99
CA LEU A 102 -9.07 -0.08 -8.22
C LEU A 102 -9.32 -1.31 -9.11
N ARG A 103 -9.43 -2.52 -8.53
CA ARG A 103 -9.78 -3.74 -9.27
C ARG A 103 -11.16 -3.68 -9.92
N LEU A 104 -12.11 -2.96 -9.33
CA LEU A 104 -13.47 -2.83 -9.85
C LEU A 104 -13.56 -1.86 -11.04
N LEU A 105 -12.78 -0.78 -11.04
CA LEU A 105 -12.93 0.33 -12.00
C LEU A 105 -11.72 0.50 -12.93
N GLY A 106 -10.58 -0.11 -12.60
CA GLY A 106 -9.34 0.06 -13.35
C GLY A 106 -9.25 -0.84 -14.58
N PRO A 107 -8.57 -0.38 -15.65
CA PRO A 107 -8.20 -1.25 -16.75
C PRO A 107 -7.11 -2.24 -16.30
N ASP A 108 -7.11 -3.45 -16.89
CA ASP A 108 -6.25 -4.57 -16.50
C ASP A 108 -4.75 -4.22 -16.41
N VAL A 109 -4.29 -3.33 -17.30
CA VAL A 109 -2.89 -2.89 -17.31
C VAL A 109 -2.56 -2.09 -16.04
N VAL A 110 -3.43 -1.17 -15.65
CA VAL A 110 -3.27 -0.35 -14.43
C VAL A 110 -3.40 -1.22 -13.18
N VAL A 111 -4.35 -2.16 -13.18
CA VAL A 111 -4.54 -3.12 -12.06
C VAL A 111 -3.28 -3.95 -11.80
N ARG A 112 -2.64 -4.48 -12.85
CA ARG A 112 -1.38 -5.25 -12.70
C ARG A 112 -0.25 -4.43 -12.08
N HIS A 113 -0.10 -3.17 -12.44
CA HIS A 113 0.89 -2.30 -11.82
C HIS A 113 0.55 -1.95 -10.37
N ALA A 114 -0.73 -1.81 -10.04
CA ALA A 114 -1.17 -1.63 -8.66
C ALA A 114 -0.89 -2.86 -7.79
N GLU A 115 -1.09 -4.06 -8.33
CA GLU A 115 -0.74 -5.32 -7.66
C GLU A 115 0.76 -5.41 -7.36
N ALA A 116 1.61 -4.99 -8.31
CA ALA A 116 3.05 -4.92 -8.07
C ALA A 116 3.41 -3.92 -6.96
N VAL A 117 2.75 -2.76 -6.88
CA VAL A 117 2.92 -1.82 -5.75
C VAL A 117 2.49 -2.47 -4.44
N TRP A 118 1.34 -3.15 -4.42
CA TRP A 118 0.83 -3.83 -3.22
C TRP A 118 1.79 -4.92 -2.73
N GLU A 119 2.35 -5.73 -3.63
CA GLU A 119 3.34 -6.76 -3.30
C GLU A 119 4.60 -6.14 -2.66
N ARG A 120 5.04 -4.98 -3.15
CA ARG A 120 6.16 -4.23 -2.54
C ARG A 120 5.81 -3.69 -1.16
N CYS A 121 4.60 -3.20 -0.96
CA CYS A 121 4.11 -2.80 0.36
C CYS A 121 4.15 -3.97 1.35
N ALA A 122 3.64 -5.14 0.96
CA ALA A 122 3.66 -6.35 1.78
C ALA A 122 5.09 -6.85 2.07
N CYS A 123 6.00 -6.69 1.11
CA CYS A 123 7.42 -6.98 1.32
C CYS A 123 8.03 -6.06 2.36
N MET A 124 7.80 -4.75 2.25
CA MET A 124 8.29 -3.75 3.20
C MET A 124 7.76 -3.97 4.61
N GLU A 125 6.49 -4.32 4.75
CA GLU A 125 5.90 -4.64 6.06
C GLU A 125 6.64 -5.80 6.74
N ARG A 126 6.79 -6.92 6.04
CA ARG A 126 7.51 -8.09 6.60
C ARG A 126 8.93 -7.72 7.04
N TYR A 127 9.59 -6.88 6.28
CA TYR A 127 10.91 -6.36 6.61
C TYR A 127 10.91 -5.53 7.88
N ALA A 128 10.02 -4.53 7.94
CA ALA A 128 9.95 -3.62 9.06
C ALA A 128 9.60 -4.34 10.37
N VAL A 129 8.64 -5.27 10.32
CA VAL A 129 8.22 -6.05 11.48
C VAL A 129 9.38 -6.89 12.02
N ARG A 130 10.10 -7.61 11.14
CA ARG A 130 11.25 -8.42 11.56
C ARG A 130 12.36 -7.56 12.18
N ARG A 131 12.68 -6.45 11.53
CA ARG A 131 13.71 -5.54 12.05
C ARG A 131 13.30 -4.88 13.36
N ALA A 132 12.03 -4.54 13.53
CA ALA A 132 11.52 -3.97 14.78
C ALA A 132 11.67 -4.95 15.97
N VAL A 133 11.43 -6.24 15.73
CA VAL A 133 11.65 -7.28 16.76
C VAL A 133 13.12 -7.32 17.20
N VAL A 134 14.05 -7.38 16.24
CA VAL A 134 15.48 -7.42 16.55
C VAL A 134 15.94 -6.15 17.24
N ARG A 135 15.50 -4.98 16.79
CA ARG A 135 15.82 -3.70 17.44
C ARG A 135 15.27 -3.61 18.85
N SER A 136 14.02 -4.03 19.06
CA SER A 136 13.45 -4.06 20.41
C SER A 136 14.27 -4.94 21.34
N ALA A 137 14.78 -6.07 20.85
CA ALA A 137 15.66 -6.95 21.61
C ALA A 137 17.01 -6.30 21.90
N LEU A 138 17.66 -5.69 20.89
CA LEU A 138 18.91 -4.96 21.07
C LEU A 138 18.76 -3.83 22.08
N ASP A 139 17.73 -3.00 21.96
CA ASP A 139 17.45 -1.90 22.89
C ASP A 139 17.18 -2.38 24.33
N ALA A 140 16.51 -3.53 24.48
CA ALA A 140 16.25 -4.15 25.78
C ALA A 140 17.54 -4.67 26.41
N LEU A 141 18.39 -5.33 25.62
CA LEU A 141 19.70 -5.84 26.05
C LEU A 141 20.64 -4.69 26.42
N GLU A 142 20.71 -3.63 25.59
CA GLU A 142 21.53 -2.44 25.83
C GLU A 142 21.18 -1.75 27.14
N ARG A 143 19.93 -1.72 27.54
CA ARG A 143 19.51 -1.16 28.83
C ARG A 143 19.91 -2.00 30.04
N ARG A 144 20.17 -3.28 29.84
CA ARG A 144 20.55 -4.21 30.91
C ARG A 144 22.07 -4.40 31.06
N TRP A 145 22.83 -4.14 30.03
CA TRP A 145 24.28 -4.24 30.13
C TRP A 145 24.88 -3.00 30.83
N CYS A 146 26.01 -3.19 31.46
CA CYS A 146 26.72 -2.08 32.04
C CYS A 146 27.68 -1.49 30.98
N PRO A 147 27.64 -0.19 30.67
CA PRO A 147 28.53 0.44 29.68
C PRO A 147 30.00 0.52 30.13
N GLY A 148 30.33 0.03 31.32
CA GLY A 148 31.73 -0.14 31.79
C GLY A 148 32.29 -1.47 31.32
N ASN A 149 33.65 -1.57 31.26
CA ASN A 149 34.31 -2.87 31.15
C ASN A 149 33.92 -3.78 32.32
N ALA A 150 34.10 -5.09 32.20
CA ALA A 150 33.69 -6.08 33.19
C ALA A 150 34.13 -5.75 34.61
N GLU A 151 35.39 -5.27 34.78
CA GLU A 151 35.98 -4.88 36.07
C GLU A 151 35.18 -3.76 36.75
N ARG A 152 34.73 -2.74 36.03
CA ARG A 152 33.89 -1.65 36.58
C ARG A 152 32.45 -2.07 36.82
N CYS A 153 31.98 -3.09 36.14
CA CYS A 153 30.69 -3.66 36.40
C CYS A 153 30.66 -4.40 37.73
N GLU A 154 31.69 -5.23 38.02
CA GLU A 154 31.81 -5.92 39.28
C GLU A 154 31.86 -4.95 40.47
N GLU A 155 32.58 -3.83 40.34
CA GLU A 155 32.67 -2.79 41.39
C GLU A 155 31.32 -2.07 41.64
N ARG A 156 30.53 -1.83 40.60
CA ARG A 156 29.30 -1.03 40.69
C ARG A 156 28.05 -1.84 40.93
N CYS A 157 27.93 -3.00 40.26
CA CYS A 157 26.70 -3.79 40.19
C CYS A 157 26.78 -5.09 40.98
N GLY A 158 27.96 -5.41 41.55
CA GLY A 158 28.24 -6.73 42.09
C GLY A 158 28.46 -7.75 40.96
N VAL A 159 28.83 -8.96 41.34
CA VAL A 159 29.02 -10.06 40.40
C VAL A 159 27.62 -10.43 39.87
N SER A 160 27.26 -9.89 38.72
CA SER A 160 26.00 -10.19 38.06
C SER A 160 26.30 -10.79 36.69
N ASP A 161 26.20 -12.08 36.59
CA ASP A 161 26.31 -12.81 35.30
C ASP A 161 25.26 -12.31 34.29
N ALA A 162 24.15 -11.78 34.78
CA ALA A 162 23.06 -11.24 33.93
C ALA A 162 23.51 -10.07 33.05
N HIS A 163 24.40 -9.16 33.56
CA HIS A 163 24.92 -8.05 32.74
C HIS A 163 25.87 -8.54 31.65
N SER A 164 26.69 -9.55 31.97
CA SER A 164 27.61 -10.18 31.00
C SER A 164 26.81 -10.91 29.92
N CYS A 165 25.76 -11.65 30.31
CA CYS A 165 24.87 -12.34 29.38
C CYS A 165 24.13 -11.34 28.47
N ALA A 166 23.65 -10.22 29.01
CA ALA A 166 23.00 -9.17 28.20
C ALA A 166 23.96 -8.59 27.15
N TRP A 167 25.21 -8.30 27.54
CA TRP A 167 26.22 -7.81 26.61
C TRP A 167 26.60 -8.84 25.55
N LEU A 168 26.82 -10.09 25.93
CA LEU A 168 27.14 -11.17 24.98
C LEU A 168 25.99 -11.41 23.99
N ALA A 169 24.74 -11.44 24.48
CA ALA A 169 23.56 -11.59 23.64
C ALA A 169 23.44 -10.41 22.64
N HIS A 170 23.69 -9.18 23.10
CA HIS A 170 23.69 -7.99 22.23
C HIS A 170 24.73 -8.10 21.12
N VAL A 171 25.99 -8.37 21.46
CA VAL A 171 27.09 -8.50 20.48
C VAL A 171 26.82 -9.65 19.50
N MET A 172 26.28 -10.76 20.02
CA MET A 172 25.92 -11.92 19.22
C MET A 172 24.80 -11.59 18.23
N LEU A 173 23.78 -10.86 18.67
CA LEU A 173 22.64 -10.46 17.84
C LEU A 173 23.03 -9.38 16.82
N GLU A 174 23.87 -8.42 17.20
CA GLU A 174 24.38 -7.38 16.29
C GLU A 174 25.23 -7.98 15.16
N GLY A 175 26.06 -8.99 15.49
CA GLY A 175 26.90 -9.70 14.53
C GLY A 175 26.20 -10.85 13.79
N TRP A 176 24.92 -11.10 14.05
CA TRP A 176 24.21 -12.30 13.59
C TRP A 176 24.30 -12.56 12.09
N GLY A 177 24.18 -11.52 11.30
CA GLY A 177 24.20 -11.66 9.85
C GLY A 177 25.56 -12.00 9.24
N ASN A 178 26.65 -11.85 10.01
CA ASN A 178 28.01 -12.15 9.57
C ASN A 178 28.49 -13.55 10.04
N ARG A 179 27.61 -14.34 10.68
CA ARG A 179 27.93 -15.67 11.15
C ARG A 179 27.88 -16.69 10.02
N ASP A 180 28.70 -17.76 10.16
CA ASP A 180 28.68 -18.87 9.23
C ASP A 180 27.40 -19.70 9.39
N ASP A 181 26.89 -20.24 8.29
CA ASP A 181 25.61 -20.97 8.25
C ASP A 181 25.65 -22.25 9.09
N ASP A 182 26.81 -22.88 9.16
CA ASP A 182 26.99 -24.15 9.89
C ASP A 182 26.98 -23.96 11.43
N ASP A 183 27.38 -22.79 11.92
CA ASP A 183 27.45 -22.49 13.36
C ASP A 183 26.11 -21.98 13.92
N ARG A 184 25.21 -21.50 13.08
CA ARG A 184 23.98 -20.82 13.50
C ARG A 184 23.01 -21.64 14.36
N PRO A 185 22.82 -22.94 14.17
CA PRO A 185 21.93 -23.71 15.03
C PRO A 185 22.41 -23.73 16.50
N GLU A 186 23.72 -23.95 16.72
CA GLU A 186 24.31 -23.94 18.08
C GLU A 186 24.31 -22.51 18.66
N ASP A 187 24.57 -21.54 17.83
CA ASP A 187 24.53 -20.12 18.17
C ASP A 187 23.11 -19.67 18.56
N LEU A 188 22.07 -20.21 17.95
CA LEU A 188 20.69 -19.89 18.27
C LEU A 188 20.31 -20.34 19.68
N ASP A 189 20.68 -21.57 20.05
CA ASP A 189 20.48 -22.11 21.39
C ASP A 189 21.28 -21.31 22.44
N HIS A 190 22.49 -20.92 22.07
CA HIS A 190 23.33 -20.09 22.93
C HIS A 190 22.78 -18.67 23.10
N LEU A 191 22.26 -18.06 22.03
CA LEU A 191 21.59 -16.76 22.07
C LEU A 191 20.36 -16.81 22.98
N GLU A 192 19.52 -17.85 22.85
CA GLU A 192 18.37 -18.04 23.72
C GLU A 192 18.77 -18.15 25.19
N TYR A 193 19.79 -18.95 25.50
CA TYR A 193 20.35 -19.09 26.85
C TYR A 193 20.80 -17.72 27.40
N LEU A 194 21.59 -16.97 26.64
CA LEU A 194 22.09 -15.66 27.07
C LEU A 194 20.97 -14.65 27.34
N ILE A 195 19.93 -14.64 26.49
CA ILE A 195 18.77 -13.76 26.69
C ILE A 195 18.01 -14.15 27.96
N ARG A 196 17.80 -15.43 28.22
CA ARG A 196 17.14 -15.92 29.45
C ARG A 196 17.90 -15.55 30.71
N GLU A 197 19.21 -15.73 30.71
CA GLU A 197 20.09 -15.39 31.85
C GLU A 197 20.30 -13.89 32.04
N SER A 198 20.07 -13.08 31.00
CA SER A 198 20.25 -11.62 31.04
C SER A 198 19.23 -10.86 31.89
N SER A 199 18.21 -11.54 32.42
CA SER A 199 17.10 -10.92 33.16
C SER A 199 16.35 -9.83 32.36
N VAL A 200 16.39 -9.89 31.03
CA VAL A 200 15.66 -9.00 30.11
C VAL A 200 14.21 -9.46 29.96
N LEU A 201 13.94 -10.73 30.22
CA LEU A 201 12.59 -11.28 30.14
C LEU A 201 11.73 -10.84 31.32
N ALA A 202 10.48 -10.47 31.06
CA ALA A 202 9.49 -10.21 32.08
C ALA A 202 9.24 -11.49 32.89
N GLY A 203 9.44 -11.42 34.20
CA GLY A 203 9.00 -12.48 35.09
C GLY A 203 7.48 -12.60 35.07
N ASP A 204 6.99 -13.81 35.38
CA ASP A 204 5.55 -14.11 35.46
C ASP A 204 4.83 -13.06 36.33
N GLY A 205 3.97 -12.25 35.72
CA GLY A 205 3.15 -11.24 36.40
C GLY A 205 3.69 -9.80 36.39
N ALA A 206 4.86 -9.52 35.85
CA ALA A 206 5.31 -8.14 35.62
C ALA A 206 4.54 -7.54 34.46
N ALA A 207 3.71 -6.53 34.72
CA ALA A 207 3.14 -5.68 33.67
C ALA A 207 4.30 -5.11 32.83
N ALA A 208 4.13 -5.13 31.52
CA ALA A 208 5.15 -4.73 30.55
C ALA A 208 5.73 -3.35 30.88
N GLU A 209 6.77 -3.30 31.71
CA GLU A 209 7.60 -2.12 31.86
C GLU A 209 8.33 -1.88 30.53
N SER A 210 8.38 -0.64 30.10
CA SER A 210 9.08 -0.26 28.86
C SER A 210 10.54 -0.79 28.91
N GLY A 211 10.86 -1.68 28.01
CA GLY A 211 12.22 -2.22 27.88
C GLY A 211 12.43 -3.65 28.40
N VAL A 212 11.37 -4.39 28.66
CA VAL A 212 11.42 -5.81 29.05
C VAL A 212 10.81 -6.64 27.92
N LEU A 213 11.48 -7.72 27.51
CA LEU A 213 10.96 -8.67 26.51
C LEU A 213 9.98 -9.65 27.19
N THR A 214 8.98 -10.04 26.45
CA THR A 214 8.09 -11.16 26.85
C THR A 214 8.59 -12.48 26.26
N GLU A 215 8.08 -13.60 26.75
CA GLU A 215 8.35 -14.91 26.13
C GLU A 215 7.90 -14.96 24.67
N ASP A 216 6.81 -14.29 24.32
CA ASP A 216 6.36 -14.17 22.92
C ASP A 216 7.35 -13.36 22.08
N ASP A 217 7.92 -12.27 22.63
CA ASP A 217 8.95 -11.48 21.95
C ASP A 217 10.23 -12.31 21.71
N LEU A 218 10.63 -13.11 22.69
CA LEU A 218 11.76 -14.02 22.54
C LEU A 218 11.49 -15.07 21.46
N HIS A 219 10.31 -15.72 21.51
CA HIS A 219 9.94 -16.69 20.48
C HIS A 219 9.95 -16.08 19.07
N TRP A 220 9.39 -14.88 18.91
CA TRP A 220 9.44 -14.13 17.65
C TRP A 220 10.87 -13.79 17.23
N LEU A 221 11.71 -13.35 18.16
CA LEU A 221 13.10 -13.04 17.88
C LEU A 221 13.83 -14.26 17.35
N LEU A 222 13.73 -15.40 18.04
CA LEU A 222 14.37 -16.66 17.63
C LEU A 222 13.86 -17.13 16.27
N ALA A 223 12.56 -17.00 16.00
CA ALA A 223 12.00 -17.32 14.69
C ALA A 223 12.52 -16.39 13.57
N VAL A 224 12.79 -15.11 13.87
CA VAL A 224 13.36 -14.16 12.91
C VAL A 224 14.83 -14.45 12.66
N VAL A 225 15.64 -14.61 13.71
CA VAL A 225 17.08 -14.83 13.57
C VAL A 225 17.42 -16.25 13.11
N GLY A 226 16.59 -17.22 13.40
CA GLY A 226 16.73 -18.60 12.91
C GLY A 226 16.34 -18.77 11.43
N ASN A 227 15.73 -17.76 10.79
CA ASN A 227 15.29 -17.86 9.41
C ASN A 227 16.34 -17.30 8.44
N PRO A 228 16.94 -18.14 7.56
CA PRO A 228 17.99 -17.71 6.61
C PRO A 228 17.57 -16.52 5.74
N VAL A 229 16.30 -16.45 5.32
CA VAL A 229 15.78 -15.35 4.51
C VAL A 229 15.82 -14.01 5.27
N SER A 230 15.86 -14.05 6.61
CA SER A 230 15.90 -12.85 7.42
C SER A 230 17.32 -12.30 7.58
N TRP A 231 18.36 -13.13 7.43
CA TRP A 231 19.75 -12.73 7.73
C TRP A 231 20.26 -11.60 6.87
N ASP A 232 19.98 -11.67 5.57
CA ASP A 232 20.31 -10.59 4.63
C ASP A 232 19.68 -9.24 5.00
N LEU A 233 18.63 -9.26 5.82
CA LEU A 233 17.86 -8.10 6.24
C LEU A 233 18.41 -7.45 7.50
N LEU A 234 19.14 -8.23 8.31
CA LEU A 234 19.65 -7.80 9.61
C LEU A 234 21.01 -7.16 9.50
N VAL A 235 21.79 -7.50 8.44
CA VAL A 235 23.23 -7.22 8.34
C VAL A 235 23.59 -5.82 7.90
N ALA A 236 22.81 -5.14 7.08
CA ALA A 236 23.25 -3.88 6.49
C ALA A 236 22.17 -2.80 6.43
N GLU A 237 22.47 -1.60 6.95
CA GLU A 237 21.62 -0.42 6.74
C GLU A 237 21.40 -0.13 5.26
N ASP A 238 22.41 -0.31 4.42
CA ASP A 238 22.32 -0.11 2.97
C ASP A 238 21.33 -1.05 2.27
N ARG A 239 21.19 -2.28 2.77
CA ARG A 239 20.22 -3.24 2.22
C ARG A 239 18.79 -2.91 2.61
N TRP A 240 18.58 -2.19 3.69
CA TRP A 240 17.27 -1.71 4.10
C TRP A 240 16.65 -0.74 3.09
N LEU A 241 17.45 0.01 2.36
CA LEU A 241 16.97 0.94 1.32
C LEU A 241 16.39 0.22 0.10
N ARG A 242 16.81 -1.01 -0.20
CA ARG A 242 16.34 -1.76 -1.38
C ARG A 242 14.83 -1.97 -1.45
N PRO A 243 14.11 -2.37 -0.38
CA PRO A 243 12.66 -2.48 -0.43
C PRO A 243 11.98 -1.16 -0.74
N ARG A 244 12.50 -0.04 -0.23
CA ARG A 244 11.99 1.30 -0.54
C ARG A 244 12.20 1.65 -2.01
N THR A 245 13.40 1.40 -2.55
CA THR A 245 13.69 1.60 -3.97
C THR A 245 12.75 0.76 -4.86
N GLY A 246 12.53 -0.52 -4.53
CA GLY A 246 11.60 -1.37 -5.26
C GLY A 246 10.15 -0.90 -5.19
N TYR A 247 9.73 -0.29 -4.09
CA TYR A 247 8.44 0.38 -3.98
C TYR A 247 8.36 1.61 -4.90
N ASP A 248 9.35 2.49 -4.85
CA ASP A 248 9.39 3.73 -5.64
C ASP A 248 9.39 3.43 -7.15
N GLU A 249 10.10 2.38 -7.59
CA GLU A 249 10.08 1.89 -8.97
C GLU A 249 8.70 1.39 -9.39
N SER A 250 8.07 0.54 -8.57
CA SER A 250 6.72 0.00 -8.85
C SER A 250 5.66 1.10 -8.86
N ARG A 251 5.77 2.06 -7.92
CA ARG A 251 4.93 3.25 -7.88
C ARG A 251 5.09 4.12 -9.12
N GLY A 252 6.32 4.32 -9.58
CA GLY A 252 6.63 5.03 -10.81
C GLY A 252 6.03 4.35 -12.06
N ALA A 253 6.13 3.03 -12.15
CA ALA A 253 5.52 2.24 -13.21
C ALA A 253 3.98 2.35 -13.21
N PHE A 254 3.35 2.29 -12.02
CA PHE A 254 1.91 2.50 -11.88
C PHE A 254 1.48 3.90 -12.38
N VAL A 255 2.14 4.95 -11.93
CA VAL A 255 1.85 6.34 -12.37
C VAL A 255 2.02 6.48 -13.89
N SER A 256 3.05 5.88 -14.46
CA SER A 256 3.30 5.89 -15.90
C SER A 256 2.18 5.16 -16.66
N SER A 257 1.72 4.02 -16.18
CA SER A 257 0.62 3.26 -16.79
C SER A 257 -0.70 4.05 -16.78
N VAL A 258 -1.00 4.74 -15.67
CA VAL A 258 -2.17 5.63 -15.57
C VAL A 258 -2.08 6.78 -16.58
N ARG A 259 -0.93 7.43 -16.68
CA ARG A 259 -0.72 8.52 -17.66
C ARG A 259 -0.89 8.04 -19.09
N THR A 260 -0.32 6.90 -19.45
CA THR A 260 -0.45 6.31 -20.78
C THR A 260 -1.91 5.99 -21.11
N PHE A 261 -2.66 5.47 -20.16
CA PHE A 261 -4.07 5.20 -20.33
C PHE A 261 -4.87 6.48 -20.59
N LEU A 262 -4.67 7.53 -19.79
CA LEU A 262 -5.38 8.80 -19.93
C LEU A 262 -5.08 9.50 -21.27
N VAL A 263 -3.83 9.45 -21.73
CA VAL A 263 -3.44 10.02 -23.04
C VAL A 263 -4.03 9.20 -24.19
N GLY A 264 -4.05 7.86 -24.06
CA GLY A 264 -4.61 6.98 -25.07
C GLY A 264 -6.12 7.12 -25.26
N THR A 265 -6.87 7.38 -24.17
CA THR A 265 -8.31 7.63 -24.22
C THR A 265 -8.64 9.04 -24.74
N GLY A 266 -7.83 10.05 -24.43
CA GLY A 266 -8.02 11.42 -24.92
C GLY A 266 -7.74 11.59 -26.41
N GLY A 267 -6.89 10.76 -27.02
CA GLY A 267 -6.61 10.79 -28.45
C GLY A 267 -7.73 10.28 -29.34
N ALA A 268 -8.56 9.37 -28.84
CA ALA A 268 -9.67 8.81 -29.59
C ALA A 268 -10.91 9.76 -29.66
N ALA A 269 -10.97 10.76 -28.80
CA ALA A 269 -12.10 11.71 -28.76
C ALA A 269 -11.95 12.92 -29.73
N THR A 270 -10.79 13.07 -30.39
CA THR A 270 -10.50 14.20 -31.28
C THR A 270 -10.62 13.88 -32.78
N GLU A 271 -11.02 12.65 -33.15
CA GLU A 271 -11.20 12.24 -34.56
C GLU A 271 -12.68 12.16 -35.01
N PHE A 272 -13.59 12.94 -34.41
CA PHE A 272 -14.95 13.09 -34.91
C PHE A 272 -15.31 14.53 -35.28
#